data_3e853a3ed2b40efee2808fca6cbdef54
#
_entry.id   3e853a3ed2b40efee2808fca6cbdef54
#
_cell.length_a   1.000
_cell.length_b   1.000
_cell.length_c   1.000
_cell.angle_alpha   90.00
_cell.angle_beta   90.00
_cell.angle_gamma   90.00
#
_symmetry.space_group_name_H-M   'P 1'
#
loop_
_entity.id
_entity.type
_entity.pdbx_description
1 polymer ?
#
loop_
_entity_poly.entity_id
_entity_poly.type
_entity_poly.pdbx_seq_one_letter_code
_entity_poly.pdbx_strand_id
1 'polypeptide(L)'
;MLSRPHPLAFNRALREDPEQPTRSAHHKWLLDPSAEDKVLADDAHWVRARLRRNRVPEAAIEKHLSVIGNRPAMAAAIGWYRARRTRHAPIGPTHVPTLFIWGDADDTVGRIAAEGTAEFIAAPYTFAPLAGVGHYAADQVPEQVSTPMLAHLALHPV
;
A
#
# COMPACT_ATOMS: atom_id res chain seq x y z
N MET A 1 5.86 4.41 -10.62
CA MET A 1 5.21 5.03 -9.45
C MET A 1 5.05 3.98 -8.36
N LEU A 2 5.28 4.33 -7.13
CA LEU A 2 5.06 3.48 -5.97
C LEU A 2 4.08 4.17 -5.00
N SER A 3 3.23 3.39 -4.36
CA SER A 3 2.45 3.78 -3.16
C SER A 3 2.81 2.90 -1.96
N ARG A 4 3.96 2.24 -2.03
CA ARG A 4 4.51 1.36 -0.99
C ARG A 4 5.98 1.66 -0.79
N PRO A 5 6.46 1.66 0.45
CA PRO A 5 7.86 1.90 0.75
C PRO A 5 8.74 0.76 0.21
N HIS A 6 10.01 1.06 0.02
CA HIS A 6 10.98 0.01 -0.27
C HIS A 6 10.98 -1.06 0.84
N PRO A 7 11.04 -2.36 0.51
CA PRO A 7 10.93 -3.42 1.51
C PRO A 7 11.94 -3.31 2.66
N LEU A 8 13.17 -2.87 2.39
CA LEU A 8 14.19 -2.68 3.42
C LEU A 8 13.85 -1.50 4.34
N ALA A 9 13.31 -0.39 3.81
CA ALA A 9 12.83 0.73 4.60
C ALA A 9 11.66 0.31 5.51
N PHE A 10 10.71 -0.45 4.97
CA PHE A 10 9.59 -0.96 5.73
C PHE A 10 10.03 -1.93 6.84
N ASN A 11 10.95 -2.84 6.54
CA ASN A 11 11.49 -3.78 7.53
C ASN A 11 12.28 -3.07 8.63
N ARG A 12 12.98 -1.97 8.31
CA ARG A 12 13.63 -1.11 9.30
C ARG A 12 12.58 -0.43 10.18
N ALA A 13 11.56 0.18 9.60
CA ALA A 13 10.49 0.84 10.35
C ALA A 13 9.75 -0.12 11.29
N LEU A 14 9.57 -1.39 10.92
CA LEU A 14 8.99 -2.40 11.83
C LEU A 14 9.81 -2.61 13.12
N ARG A 15 11.09 -2.25 13.14
CA ARG A 15 11.98 -2.36 14.32
C ARG A 15 12.16 -1.04 15.06
N GLU A 16 12.15 0.08 14.33
CA GLU A 16 12.56 1.39 14.83
C GLU A 16 11.37 2.34 15.11
N ASP A 17 10.24 2.14 14.40
CA ASP A 17 9.02 2.92 14.62
C ASP A 17 8.07 2.14 15.55
N PRO A 18 7.80 2.63 16.77
CA PRO A 18 6.93 1.93 17.73
C PRO A 18 5.48 1.77 17.24
N GLU A 19 5.03 2.59 16.29
CA GLU A 19 3.67 2.52 15.74
C GLU A 19 3.55 1.59 14.53
N GLN A 20 4.63 1.38 13.76
CA GLN A 20 4.58 0.61 12.52
C GLN A 20 4.07 -0.83 12.71
N PRO A 21 4.45 -1.57 13.77
CA PRO A 21 3.90 -2.90 14.01
C PRO A 21 2.39 -2.92 14.19
N THR A 22 1.82 -1.91 14.87
CA THR A 22 0.37 -1.75 15.06
C THR A 22 -0.32 -1.39 13.75
N ARG A 23 0.21 -0.43 12.99
CA ARG A 23 -0.27 -0.05 11.65
C ARG A 23 -0.33 -1.26 10.71
N SER A 24 0.62 -2.17 10.82
CA SER A 24 0.76 -3.36 9.97
C SER A 24 0.18 -4.64 10.57
N ALA A 25 -0.56 -4.58 11.67
CA ALA A 25 -1.06 -5.76 12.39
C ALA A 25 -1.93 -6.70 11.51
N HIS A 26 -2.64 -6.12 10.51
CA HIS A 26 -3.43 -6.89 9.55
C HIS A 26 -2.59 -7.89 8.74
N HIS A 27 -1.29 -7.67 8.57
CA HIS A 27 -0.40 -8.62 7.89
C HIS A 27 -0.34 -9.98 8.60
N LYS A 28 -0.51 -10.00 9.94
CA LYS A 28 -0.47 -11.25 10.71
C LYS A 28 -1.78 -12.02 10.60
N TRP A 29 -2.91 -11.34 10.78
CA TRP A 29 -4.17 -12.06 10.79
C TRP A 29 -4.66 -12.46 9.38
N LEU A 30 -4.21 -11.78 8.32
CA LEU A 30 -4.45 -12.22 6.94
C LEU A 30 -3.71 -13.53 6.60
N LEU A 31 -2.80 -14.00 7.44
CA LEU A 31 -2.16 -15.31 7.29
C LEU A 31 -3.02 -16.47 7.84
N ASP A 32 -4.08 -16.17 8.60
CA ASP A 32 -5.00 -17.16 9.12
C ASP A 32 -5.67 -17.92 7.95
N PRO A 33 -5.80 -19.26 8.03
CA PRO A 33 -6.48 -20.05 6.98
C PRO A 33 -7.93 -19.65 6.72
N SER A 34 -8.60 -19.02 7.70
CA SER A 34 -9.99 -18.52 7.57
C SER A 34 -10.08 -17.03 7.24
N ALA A 35 -8.97 -16.41 6.82
CA ALA A 35 -8.94 -14.96 6.57
C ALA A 35 -9.92 -14.54 5.47
N GLU A 36 -10.07 -15.33 4.41
CA GLU A 36 -11.01 -15.06 3.33
C GLU A 36 -12.44 -14.98 3.82
N ASP A 37 -12.84 -15.94 4.64
CA ASP A 37 -14.21 -16.01 5.18
C ASP A 37 -14.48 -14.86 6.15
N LYS A 38 -13.48 -14.50 6.99
CA LYS A 38 -13.56 -13.35 7.90
C LYS A 38 -13.63 -12.01 7.16
N VAL A 39 -12.84 -11.84 6.09
CA VAL A 39 -12.83 -10.62 5.30
C VAL A 39 -14.13 -10.41 4.53
N LEU A 40 -14.74 -11.52 4.04
CA LEU A 40 -15.98 -11.48 3.27
C LEU A 40 -17.24 -11.56 4.14
N ALA A 41 -17.12 -11.83 5.43
CA ALA A 41 -18.25 -11.87 6.34
C ALA A 41 -19.03 -10.54 6.33
N ASP A 42 -20.34 -10.64 6.56
CA ASP A 42 -21.25 -9.51 6.71
C ASP A 42 -21.11 -8.49 5.55
N ASP A 43 -21.22 -8.98 4.32
CA ASP A 43 -21.07 -8.18 3.10
C ASP A 43 -19.71 -7.45 3.04
N ALA A 44 -18.64 -8.17 3.34
CA ALA A 44 -17.27 -7.65 3.40
C ALA A 44 -17.13 -6.43 4.33
N HIS A 45 -17.83 -6.43 5.46
CA HIS A 45 -17.87 -5.32 6.41
C HIS A 45 -16.46 -4.80 6.77
N TRP A 46 -15.51 -5.69 7.00
CA TRP A 46 -14.14 -5.29 7.34
C TRP A 46 -13.47 -4.46 6.23
N VAL A 47 -13.62 -4.87 4.97
CA VAL A 47 -13.08 -4.14 3.81
C VAL A 47 -13.75 -2.78 3.68
N ARG A 48 -15.09 -2.76 3.73
CA ARG A 48 -15.89 -1.54 3.64
C ARG A 48 -15.51 -0.54 4.73
N ALA A 49 -15.46 -0.98 5.98
CA ALA A 49 -15.09 -0.13 7.11
C ALA A 49 -13.68 0.45 6.96
N ARG A 50 -12.72 -0.36 6.49
CA ARG A 50 -11.35 0.09 6.26
C ARG A 50 -11.26 1.13 5.15
N LEU A 51 -11.92 0.92 4.02
CA LEU A 51 -11.94 1.84 2.89
C LEU A 51 -12.64 3.16 3.25
N ARG A 52 -13.80 3.09 3.94
CA ARG A 52 -14.53 4.28 4.44
C ARG A 52 -13.72 5.10 5.43
N ARG A 53 -13.01 4.45 6.36
CA ARG A 53 -12.10 5.13 7.30
C ARG A 53 -11.00 5.90 6.57
N ASN A 54 -10.54 5.38 5.44
CA ASN A 54 -9.59 6.04 4.55
C ASN A 54 -10.26 6.96 3.52
N ARG A 55 -11.53 7.33 3.73
CA ARG A 55 -12.29 8.28 2.89
C ARG A 55 -12.33 7.90 1.40
N VAL A 56 -12.28 6.61 1.10
CA VAL A 56 -12.52 6.11 -0.27
C VAL A 56 -13.98 6.32 -0.62
N PRO A 57 -14.31 6.92 -1.79
CA PRO A 57 -15.68 7.11 -2.22
C PRO A 57 -16.46 5.79 -2.33
N GLU A 58 -17.75 5.79 -1.97
CA GLU A 58 -18.57 4.57 -1.95
C GLU A 58 -18.59 3.86 -3.32
N ALA A 59 -18.69 4.64 -4.41
CA ALA A 59 -18.64 4.10 -5.78
C ALA A 59 -17.33 3.32 -6.06
N ALA A 60 -16.19 3.78 -5.53
CA ALA A 60 -14.92 3.07 -5.64
C ALA A 60 -14.90 1.81 -4.76
N ILE A 61 -15.50 1.85 -3.56
CA ILE A 61 -15.66 0.68 -2.70
C ILE A 61 -16.44 -0.42 -3.41
N GLU A 62 -17.60 -0.07 -4.01
CA GLU A 62 -18.41 -1.03 -4.76
C GLU A 62 -17.65 -1.60 -5.96
N LYS A 63 -16.89 -0.75 -6.66
CA LYS A 63 -16.05 -1.18 -7.78
C LYS A 63 -14.97 -2.17 -7.32
N HIS A 64 -14.30 -1.92 -6.21
CA HIS A 64 -13.32 -2.86 -5.64
C HIS A 64 -14.01 -4.19 -5.28
N LEU A 65 -15.13 -4.15 -4.56
CA LEU A 65 -15.83 -5.36 -4.12
C LEU A 65 -16.47 -6.14 -5.28
N SER A 66 -16.85 -5.49 -6.38
CA SER A 66 -17.30 -6.21 -7.58
C SER A 66 -16.22 -7.14 -8.16
N VAL A 67 -14.94 -6.83 -7.91
CA VAL A 67 -13.79 -7.65 -8.35
C VAL A 67 -13.35 -8.63 -7.26
N ILE A 68 -13.10 -8.14 -6.04
CA ILE A 68 -12.49 -8.96 -4.96
C ILE A 68 -13.52 -9.50 -3.96
N GLY A 69 -14.79 -9.17 -4.09
CA GLY A 69 -15.86 -9.54 -3.15
C GLY A 69 -16.31 -10.99 -3.24
N ASN A 70 -15.54 -11.87 -3.86
CA ASN A 70 -15.81 -13.30 -3.92
C ASN A 70 -14.58 -14.09 -3.39
N ARG A 71 -14.84 -15.31 -2.90
CA ARG A 71 -13.80 -16.11 -2.23
C ARG A 71 -12.56 -16.41 -3.08
N PRO A 72 -12.66 -16.81 -4.37
CA PRO A 72 -11.47 -17.05 -5.20
C PRO A 72 -10.61 -15.79 -5.39
N ALA A 73 -11.21 -14.66 -5.71
CA ALA A 73 -10.48 -13.41 -5.92
C ALA A 73 -9.88 -12.87 -4.61
N MET A 74 -10.62 -12.98 -3.49
CA MET A 74 -10.11 -12.62 -2.16
C MET A 74 -8.94 -13.52 -1.76
N ALA A 75 -9.00 -14.82 -2.03
CA ALA A 75 -7.90 -15.75 -1.77
C ALA A 75 -6.64 -15.37 -2.57
N ALA A 76 -6.79 -14.97 -3.83
CA ALA A 76 -5.69 -14.47 -4.64
C ALA A 76 -5.07 -13.19 -4.05
N ALA A 77 -5.90 -12.23 -3.62
CA ALA A 77 -5.46 -10.99 -2.99
C ALA A 77 -4.72 -11.26 -1.66
N ILE A 78 -5.26 -12.13 -0.81
CA ILE A 78 -4.63 -12.51 0.46
C ILE A 78 -3.36 -13.35 0.20
N GLY A 79 -3.32 -14.14 -0.87
CA GLY A 79 -2.17 -14.92 -1.29
C GLY A 79 -0.89 -14.09 -1.41
N TRP A 80 -1.01 -12.80 -1.77
CA TRP A 80 0.11 -11.88 -1.79
C TRP A 80 0.76 -11.68 -0.40
N TYR A 81 -0.03 -11.62 0.67
CA TYR A 81 0.49 -11.55 2.04
C TYR A 81 1.15 -12.86 2.48
N ARG A 82 0.59 -14.00 2.06
CA ARG A 82 1.14 -15.35 2.36
C ARG A 82 2.46 -15.58 1.64
N ALA A 83 2.60 -15.12 0.39
CA ALA A 83 3.82 -15.22 -0.41
C ALA A 83 5.02 -14.49 0.23
N ARG A 84 4.80 -13.45 1.03
CA ARG A 84 5.87 -12.73 1.74
C ARG A 84 6.63 -13.59 2.76
N ARG A 85 6.12 -14.75 3.13
CA ARG A 85 6.80 -15.70 4.03
C ARG A 85 7.78 -16.61 3.31
N THR A 86 7.74 -16.65 1.98
CA THR A 86 8.71 -17.43 1.20
C THR A 86 10.07 -16.73 1.21
N ARG A 87 11.15 -17.53 1.13
CA ARG A 87 12.51 -16.97 1.00
C ARG A 87 12.63 -16.33 -0.37
N HIS A 88 12.99 -15.06 -0.40
CA HIS A 88 13.28 -14.33 -1.63
C HIS A 88 14.78 -14.12 -1.77
N ALA A 89 15.26 -13.84 -2.98
CA ALA A 89 16.60 -13.35 -3.22
C ALA A 89 16.83 -12.05 -2.41
N PRO A 90 18.08 -11.73 -2.05
CA PRO A 90 18.40 -10.47 -1.42
C PRO A 90 17.85 -9.29 -2.23
N ILE A 91 17.16 -8.37 -1.56
CA ILE A 91 16.62 -7.16 -2.18
C ILE A 91 17.72 -6.10 -2.13
N GLY A 92 18.15 -5.64 -3.29
CA GLY A 92 19.09 -4.53 -3.45
C GLY A 92 18.37 -3.18 -3.64
N PRO A 93 19.16 -2.11 -3.91
CA PRO A 93 18.60 -0.81 -4.26
C PRO A 93 17.84 -0.86 -5.59
N THR A 94 16.88 0.05 -5.75
CA THR A 94 16.14 0.24 -6.99
C THR A 94 16.95 1.13 -7.93
N HIS A 95 17.19 0.69 -9.17
CA HIS A 95 18.00 1.39 -10.18
C HIS A 95 17.16 2.03 -11.31
N VAL A 96 15.88 2.23 -11.10
CA VAL A 96 15.00 2.90 -12.07
C VAL A 96 14.48 4.21 -11.50
N PRO A 97 14.26 5.25 -12.33
CA PRO A 97 13.65 6.49 -11.89
C PRO A 97 12.35 6.21 -11.14
N THR A 98 12.22 6.75 -9.94
CA THR A 98 11.15 6.39 -9.03
C THR A 98 10.40 7.61 -8.52
N LEU A 99 9.09 7.62 -8.70
CA LEU A 99 8.16 8.51 -8.00
C LEU A 99 7.46 7.73 -6.90
N PHE A 100 7.58 8.19 -5.66
CA PHE A 100 6.86 7.64 -4.53
C PHE A 100 5.84 8.66 -4.01
N ILE A 101 4.55 8.33 -4.16
CA ILE A 101 3.43 9.13 -3.65
C ILE A 101 2.94 8.50 -2.35
N TRP A 102 2.84 9.30 -1.29
CA TRP A 102 2.43 8.83 0.02
C TRP A 102 1.53 9.86 0.71
N GLY A 103 0.44 9.39 1.30
CA GLY A 103 -0.42 10.23 2.12
C GLY A 103 0.08 10.31 3.56
N ASP A 104 0.17 11.49 4.15
CA ASP A 104 0.71 11.65 5.51
C ASP A 104 -0.27 11.24 6.62
N ALA A 105 -1.53 11.00 6.27
CA ALA A 105 -2.54 10.39 7.13
C ALA A 105 -2.68 8.86 6.88
N ASP A 106 -1.70 8.21 6.26
CA ASP A 106 -1.69 6.77 6.01
C ASP A 106 -1.68 5.99 7.33
N ASP A 107 -2.72 5.16 7.54
CA ASP A 107 -2.90 4.33 8.72
C ASP A 107 -2.16 2.98 8.64
N THR A 108 -1.41 2.74 7.56
CA THR A 108 -0.72 1.47 7.26
C THR A 108 0.79 1.64 7.16
N VAL A 109 1.23 2.69 6.51
CA VAL A 109 2.65 3.02 6.29
C VAL A 109 2.99 4.32 7.01
N GLY A 110 3.81 4.21 8.05
CA GLY A 110 4.27 5.39 8.79
C GLY A 110 5.33 6.19 8.06
N ARG A 111 5.56 7.42 8.52
CA ARG A 111 6.51 8.38 7.94
C ARG A 111 7.93 7.84 7.85
N ILE A 112 8.41 7.14 8.88
CA ILE A 112 9.76 6.55 8.91
C ILE A 112 9.96 5.58 7.74
N ALA A 113 8.97 4.72 7.45
CA ALA A 113 9.04 3.80 6.33
C ALA A 113 8.96 4.54 4.97
N ALA A 114 8.12 5.56 4.89
CA ALA A 114 7.92 6.33 3.66
C ALA A 114 9.19 7.10 3.29
N GLU A 115 9.68 7.95 4.19
CA GLU A 115 10.87 8.78 3.97
C GLU A 115 12.14 7.94 3.81
N GLY A 116 12.30 6.89 4.62
CA GLY A 116 13.44 5.98 4.52
C GLY A 116 13.55 5.21 3.20
N THR A 117 12.51 5.23 2.36
CA THR A 117 12.57 4.64 1.01
C THR A 117 13.64 5.29 0.14
N ALA A 118 13.89 6.57 0.29
CA ALA A 118 14.90 7.32 -0.47
C ALA A 118 16.29 6.68 -0.41
N GLU A 119 16.67 6.13 0.73
CA GLU A 119 18.00 5.53 0.96
C GLU A 119 18.26 4.27 0.11
N PHE A 120 17.20 3.68 -0.41
CA PHE A 120 17.27 2.45 -1.21
C PHE A 120 16.97 2.68 -2.70
N ILE A 121 16.98 3.95 -3.16
CA ILE A 121 16.78 4.28 -4.57
C ILE A 121 18.12 4.82 -5.13
N ALA A 122 18.75 4.05 -5.99
CA ALA A 122 20.00 4.39 -6.67
C ALA A 122 19.71 4.93 -8.10
N ALA A 123 18.73 5.84 -8.22
CA ALA A 123 18.26 6.43 -9.46
C ALA A 123 17.58 7.78 -9.14
N PRO A 124 17.20 8.61 -10.14
CA PRO A 124 16.37 9.79 -9.89
C PRO A 124 15.14 9.46 -9.05
N TYR A 125 14.95 10.21 -7.96
CA TYR A 125 13.90 9.94 -6.98
C TYR A 125 13.09 11.20 -6.68
N THR A 126 11.77 11.04 -6.72
CA THR A 126 10.83 12.08 -6.30
C THR A 126 9.93 11.51 -5.20
N PHE A 127 9.92 12.16 -4.04
CA PHE A 127 8.97 11.89 -2.96
C PHE A 127 7.87 12.95 -2.98
N ALA A 128 6.63 12.51 -3.11
CA ALA A 128 5.44 13.37 -3.18
C ALA A 128 4.49 13.06 -2.01
N PRO A 129 4.71 13.68 -0.83
CA PRO A 129 3.78 13.53 0.28
C PRO A 129 2.50 14.33 0.01
N LEU A 130 1.34 13.73 0.28
CA LEU A 130 0.02 14.33 0.14
C LEU A 130 -0.58 14.61 1.53
N ALA A 131 -0.80 15.88 1.83
CA ALA A 131 -1.30 16.32 3.14
C ALA A 131 -2.74 15.84 3.41
N GLY A 132 -2.95 15.22 4.57
CA GLY A 132 -4.25 14.72 5.01
C GLY A 132 -4.81 13.54 4.22
N VAL A 133 -4.00 12.93 3.33
CA VAL A 133 -4.42 11.80 2.49
C VAL A 133 -4.06 10.48 3.16
N GLY A 134 -4.96 9.51 3.11
CA GLY A 134 -4.78 8.17 3.69
C GLY A 134 -4.09 7.18 2.75
N HIS A 135 -4.16 5.91 3.13
CA HIS A 135 -3.48 4.81 2.43
C HIS A 135 -3.91 4.60 0.97
N TYR A 136 -5.15 4.92 0.65
CA TYR A 136 -5.75 4.71 -0.68
C TYR A 136 -5.76 6.01 -1.49
N ALA A 137 -4.60 6.66 -1.62
CA ALA A 137 -4.46 7.98 -2.24
C ALA A 137 -5.05 8.04 -3.66
N ALA A 138 -4.88 6.98 -4.47
CA ALA A 138 -5.39 6.94 -5.85
C ALA A 138 -6.93 6.96 -5.92
N ASP A 139 -7.62 6.39 -4.93
CA ASP A 139 -9.09 6.43 -4.85
C ASP A 139 -9.58 7.71 -4.17
N GLN A 140 -8.82 8.23 -3.22
CA GLN A 140 -9.20 9.39 -2.40
C GLN A 140 -9.01 10.72 -3.14
N VAL A 141 -7.88 10.86 -3.83
CA VAL A 141 -7.45 12.10 -4.52
C VAL A 141 -6.81 11.79 -5.89
N PRO A 142 -7.57 11.22 -6.83
CA PRO A 142 -7.03 10.69 -8.08
C PRO A 142 -6.26 11.74 -8.90
N GLU A 143 -6.69 12.99 -8.91
CA GLU A 143 -6.01 14.06 -9.65
C GLU A 143 -4.65 14.42 -9.03
N GLN A 144 -4.55 14.44 -7.69
CA GLN A 144 -3.29 14.70 -6.99
C GLN A 144 -2.28 13.55 -7.17
N VAL A 145 -2.75 12.37 -7.51
CA VAL A 145 -1.91 11.21 -7.82
C VAL A 145 -1.55 11.18 -9.31
N SER A 146 -2.52 11.36 -10.21
CA SER A 146 -2.30 11.25 -11.65
C SER A 146 -1.43 12.36 -12.22
N THR A 147 -1.54 13.59 -11.73
CA THR A 147 -0.74 14.72 -12.21
C THR A 147 0.77 14.48 -12.06
N PRO A 148 1.32 14.23 -10.87
CA PRO A 148 2.74 13.95 -10.73
C PRO A 148 3.15 12.62 -11.39
N MET A 149 2.25 11.65 -11.50
CA MET A 149 2.52 10.41 -12.20
C MET A 149 2.74 10.64 -13.69
N LEU A 150 1.87 11.40 -14.35
CA LEU A 150 1.99 11.72 -15.77
C LEU A 150 3.26 12.56 -16.06
N ALA A 151 3.56 13.54 -15.19
CA ALA A 151 4.78 14.31 -15.28
C ALA A 151 6.04 13.43 -15.15
N HIS A 152 6.03 12.49 -14.20
CA HIS A 152 7.15 11.55 -14.03
C HIS A 152 7.35 10.66 -15.26
N LEU A 153 6.27 10.14 -15.84
CA LEU A 153 6.33 9.31 -17.05
C LEU A 153 6.83 10.09 -18.27
N ALA A 154 6.45 11.37 -18.39
CA ALA A 154 6.94 12.23 -19.45
C ALA A 154 8.46 12.53 -19.36
N LEU A 155 8.98 12.64 -18.12
CA LEU A 155 10.40 12.86 -17.86
C LEU A 155 11.27 11.59 -18.04
N HIS A 156 10.66 10.42 -17.94
CA HIS A 156 11.34 9.13 -17.99
C HIS A 156 10.63 8.18 -18.97
N PRO A 157 10.67 8.47 -20.28
CA PRO A 157 10.06 7.60 -21.29
C PRO A 157 10.76 6.23 -21.30
N VAL A 158 10.00 5.17 -21.60
CA VAL A 158 10.48 3.77 -21.71
C VAL A 158 11.01 3.53 -23.12
#